data_668672bfad887402f93f5fa7cea27d4e
#
_entry.id   668672bfad887402f93f5fa7cea27d4e
#
_cell.length_a   1.000
_cell.length_b   1.000
_cell.length_c   1.000
_cell.angle_alpha   90.00
_cell.angle_beta   90.00
_cell.angle_gamma   90.00
#
_symmetry.space_group_name_H-M   'P 1'
#
loop_
_entity.id
_entity.type
_entity.pdbx_description
1 polymer ?
#
loop_
_entity_poly.entity_id
_entity_poly.type
_entity_poly.pdbx_seq_one_letter_code
_entity_poly.pdbx_strand_id
1 'polypeptide(L)' 'MNAAFDANVRKQIESEVRTIKAEFHGVVPEASIDRVADESIQRLADSRVPQFVPLFVGRFTRERLRELVMSGSGSAK' A
#
# COMPACT_ATOMS: atom_id res chain seq x y z
N MET A 1 -10.37 -16.07 4.31
CA MET A 1 -10.92 -14.76 4.55
C MET A 1 -10.29 -14.10 5.76
N ASN A 2 -9.89 -12.90 5.64
CA ASN A 2 -9.23 -12.21 6.72
C ASN A 2 -10.26 -11.50 7.61
N ALA A 3 -10.43 -11.99 8.82
CA ALA A 3 -11.38 -11.43 9.75
C ALA A 3 -10.84 -10.22 10.49
N ALA A 4 -9.59 -9.86 10.27
CA ALA A 4 -8.98 -8.74 10.99
C ALA A 4 -9.60 -7.39 10.60
N PHE A 5 -10.17 -7.31 9.40
CA PHE A 5 -10.70 -6.04 8.91
C PHE A 5 -12.14 -6.22 8.49
N ASP A 6 -13.00 -5.28 8.87
CA ASP A 6 -14.38 -5.34 8.42
C ASP A 6 -14.49 -4.74 7.01
N ALA A 7 -15.71 -4.75 6.47
CA ALA A 7 -15.93 -4.34 5.10
C ALA A 7 -15.58 -2.87 4.87
N ASN A 8 -15.85 -2.02 5.85
CA ASN A 8 -15.55 -0.60 5.70
C ASN A 8 -14.06 -0.35 5.62
N VAL A 9 -13.30 -1.01 6.50
CA VAL A 9 -11.86 -0.86 6.49
C VAL A 9 -11.30 -1.37 5.19
N ARG A 10 -11.79 -2.50 4.71
CA ARG A 10 -11.30 -3.07 3.45
C ARG A 10 -11.58 -2.15 2.27
N LYS A 11 -12.76 -1.53 2.24
CA LYS A 11 -13.08 -0.59 1.17
C LYS A 11 -12.17 0.62 1.21
N GLN A 12 -11.86 1.09 2.40
CA GLN A 12 -10.97 2.23 2.54
C GLN A 12 -9.57 1.88 2.08
N ILE A 13 -9.12 0.66 2.38
CA ILE A 13 -7.82 0.21 1.90
C ILE A 13 -7.81 0.15 0.38
N GLU A 14 -8.85 -0.40 -0.23
CA GLU A 14 -8.93 -0.47 -1.67
C GLU A 14 -8.90 0.92 -2.31
N SER A 15 -9.62 1.84 -1.71
CA SER A 15 -9.66 3.21 -2.21
C SER A 15 -8.28 3.85 -2.11
N GLU A 16 -7.59 3.61 -1.01
CA GLU A 16 -6.26 4.16 -0.81
C GLU A 16 -5.29 3.60 -1.83
N VAL A 17 -5.36 2.30 -2.07
CA VAL A 17 -4.47 1.66 -3.06
C VAL A 17 -4.75 2.22 -4.45
N ARG A 18 -6.01 2.42 -4.77
CA ARG A 18 -6.37 2.99 -6.06
C ARG A 18 -5.78 4.38 -6.24
N THR A 19 -5.84 5.17 -5.20
CA THR A 19 -5.27 6.51 -5.23
C THR A 19 -3.75 6.44 -5.44
N ILE A 20 -3.10 5.51 -4.76
CA ILE A 20 -1.66 5.35 -4.89
C ILE A 20 -1.30 4.92 -6.31
N LYS A 21 -2.10 4.03 -6.90
CA LYS A 21 -1.84 3.62 -8.27
C LYS A 21 -1.90 4.81 -9.23
N ALA A 22 -2.83 5.72 -8.98
CA ALA A 22 -2.91 6.93 -9.80
C ALA A 22 -1.70 7.82 -9.59
N GLU A 23 -1.25 7.94 -8.34
CA GLU A 23 -0.10 8.78 -8.03
C GLU A 23 1.18 8.29 -8.70
N PHE A 24 1.33 6.98 -8.78
CA PHE A 24 2.55 6.38 -9.30
C PHE A 24 2.38 5.85 -10.71
N HIS A 25 1.31 6.26 -11.38
CA HIS A 25 1.05 5.83 -12.75
C HIS A 25 2.24 6.19 -13.64
N GLY A 26 2.71 5.21 -14.40
CA GLY A 26 3.83 5.43 -15.29
C GLY A 26 5.19 5.40 -14.63
N VAL A 27 5.20 5.31 -13.30
CA VAL A 27 6.46 5.28 -12.54
C VAL A 27 6.69 3.89 -11.96
N VAL A 28 5.64 3.29 -11.42
CA VAL A 28 5.71 1.97 -10.81
C VAL A 28 4.60 1.11 -11.40
N PRO A 29 4.91 -0.13 -11.81
CA PRO A 29 3.86 -1.03 -12.32
C PRO A 29 2.82 -1.30 -11.24
N GLU A 30 1.57 -1.46 -11.67
CA GLU A 30 0.51 -1.72 -10.71
C GLU A 30 0.74 -2.99 -9.91
N ALA A 31 1.31 -4.00 -10.55
CA ALA A 31 1.58 -5.25 -9.83
C ALA A 31 2.53 -5.03 -8.65
N SER A 32 3.50 -4.14 -8.83
CA SER A 32 4.42 -3.81 -7.73
C SER A 32 3.70 -3.07 -6.62
N ILE A 33 2.79 -2.17 -6.99
CA ILE A 33 2.01 -1.44 -5.99
C ILE A 33 1.15 -2.40 -5.19
N ASP A 34 0.51 -3.35 -5.87
CA ASP A 34 -0.31 -4.34 -5.19
C ASP A 34 0.51 -5.16 -4.21
N ARG A 35 1.71 -5.56 -4.61
CA ARG A 35 2.58 -6.34 -3.74
C ARG A 35 2.97 -5.56 -2.49
N VAL A 36 3.37 -4.32 -2.67
CA VAL A 36 3.79 -3.50 -1.55
C VAL A 36 2.60 -3.23 -0.63
N ALA A 37 1.44 -2.97 -1.21
CA ALA A 37 0.23 -2.75 -0.41
C ALA A 37 -0.11 -4.01 0.40
N ASP A 38 -0.01 -5.18 -0.21
CA ASP A 38 -0.26 -6.43 0.50
C ASP A 38 0.68 -6.60 1.68
N GLU A 39 1.95 -6.31 1.47
CA GLU A 39 2.92 -6.42 2.54
C GLU A 39 2.57 -5.48 3.69
N SER A 40 2.15 -4.28 3.36
CA SER A 40 1.75 -3.31 4.37
C SER A 40 0.53 -3.79 5.14
N ILE A 41 -0.45 -4.34 4.41
CA ILE A 41 -1.66 -4.86 5.03
C ILE A 41 -1.32 -5.99 6.00
N GLN A 42 -0.44 -6.89 5.59
CA GLN A 42 -0.07 -8.01 6.45
C GLN A 42 0.63 -7.55 7.70
N ARG A 43 1.46 -6.52 7.59
CA ARG A 43 2.15 -5.99 8.77
C ARG A 43 1.17 -5.38 9.75
N LEU A 44 0.02 -4.94 9.27
CA LEU A 44 -0.97 -4.27 10.11
C LEU A 44 -2.12 -5.17 10.49
N ALA A 45 -2.05 -6.45 10.13
CA ALA A 45 -3.17 -7.37 10.36
C ALA A 45 -3.52 -7.51 11.84
N ASP A 46 -2.55 -7.35 12.72
CA ASP A 46 -2.78 -7.46 14.15
C ASP A 46 -2.98 -6.12 14.84
N SER A 47 -3.23 -5.08 14.07
CA SER A 47 -3.39 -3.75 14.63
C SER A 47 -4.56 -3.71 15.61
N ARG A 48 -4.37 -3.01 16.72
CA ARG A 48 -5.42 -2.84 17.71
C ARG A 48 -6.36 -1.70 17.38
N VAL A 49 -6.00 -0.91 16.38
CA VAL A 49 -6.83 0.22 15.94
C VAL A 49 -7.14 0.07 14.47
N PRO A 50 -7.99 -0.89 14.12
CA PRO A 50 -8.24 -1.19 12.70
C PRO A 50 -8.72 0.02 11.90
N GLN A 51 -9.37 0.95 12.54
CA GLN A 51 -9.88 2.12 11.84
C GLN A 51 -8.76 2.99 11.28
N PHE A 52 -7.55 2.87 11.79
CA PHE A 52 -6.41 3.62 11.28
C PHE A 52 -5.59 2.83 10.26
N VAL A 53 -5.91 1.56 10.07
CA VAL A 53 -5.15 0.72 9.15
C VAL A 53 -5.12 1.29 7.73
N PRO A 54 -6.23 1.77 7.17
CA PRO A 54 -6.16 2.33 5.82
C PRO A 54 -5.17 3.48 5.71
N LEU A 55 -5.11 4.32 6.72
CA LEU A 55 -4.17 5.43 6.74
C LEU A 55 -2.73 4.92 6.73
N PHE A 56 -2.44 3.94 7.59
CA PHE A 56 -1.09 3.38 7.66
C PHE A 56 -0.72 2.59 6.41
N VAL A 57 -1.67 1.89 5.82
CA VAL A 57 -1.42 1.19 4.57
C VAL A 57 -0.99 2.19 3.51
N GLY A 58 -1.70 3.29 3.38
CA GLY A 58 -1.34 4.31 2.42
C GLY A 58 0.04 4.87 2.67
N ARG A 59 0.33 5.18 3.94
CA ARG A 59 1.61 5.78 4.30
C ARG A 59 2.76 4.82 4.04
N PHE A 60 2.66 3.58 4.52
CA PHE A 60 3.74 2.62 4.38
C PHE A 60 3.94 2.25 2.91
N THR A 61 2.85 2.10 2.18
CA THR A 61 2.95 1.77 0.76
C THR A 61 3.68 2.89 0.01
N ARG A 62 3.30 4.13 0.25
CA ARG A 62 3.96 5.25 -0.43
C ARG A 62 5.42 5.35 -0.07
N GLU A 63 5.75 5.18 1.20
CA GLU A 63 7.14 5.24 1.62
C GLU A 63 7.97 4.18 0.94
N ARG A 64 7.44 2.97 0.90
CA ARG A 64 8.16 1.87 0.27
C ARG A 64 8.31 2.09 -1.21
N LEU A 65 7.26 2.57 -1.86
CA LEU A 65 7.33 2.84 -3.29
C LEU A 65 8.36 3.92 -3.61
N ARG A 66 8.42 4.95 -2.79
CA ARG A 66 9.43 5.99 -2.99
C ARG A 66 10.83 5.41 -2.89
N GLU A 67 11.06 4.54 -1.91
CA GLU A 67 12.34 3.88 -1.78
C GLU A 67 12.68 3.07 -3.03
N LEU A 68 11.69 2.34 -3.54
CA LEU A 68 11.91 1.53 -4.72
C LEU A 68 12.20 2.40 -5.94
N VAL A 69 11.49 3.50 -6.07
CA VAL A 69 11.73 4.40 -7.20
C VAL A 69 13.13 4.99 -7.13
N MET A 70 13.54 5.43 -5.95
CA MET A 70 14.86 6.03 -5.81
C MET A 70 15.95 4.99 -6.07
N SER A 71 15.79 3.79 -5.54
CA SER A 71 16.73 2.71 -5.80
C SER A 71 16.72 2.32 -7.26
N GLY A 72 15.51 2.19 -7.81
CA GLY A 72 15.35 1.80 -9.19
C GLY A 72 15.96 2.80 -10.14
N SER A 73 15.80 4.08 -9.83
CA SER A 73 16.43 5.10 -10.63
C SER A 73 17.94 4.92 -10.67
N GLY A 74 18.50 4.64 -9.50
CA GLY A 74 19.91 4.41 -9.41
C GLY A 74 20.34 3.21 -10.20
N SER A 75 19.56 2.16 -10.15
CA SER A 75 19.94 0.92 -10.80
C SER A 75 19.47 0.86 -12.24
N ALA A 76 18.60 1.74 -12.63
CA ALA A 76 18.07 1.71 -13.99
C ALA A 76 19.13 2.03 -15.02
N LYS A 77 20.23 2.52 -14.59
CA LYS A 77 21.28 2.81 -15.53
C LYS A 77 22.16 1.74 -15.80
#